data_97d223487cb00fc8954f09ee70e61686
#
_entry.id   97d223487cb00fc8954f09ee70e61686
#
_cell.length_a   1.000
_cell.length_b   1.000
_cell.length_c   1.000
_cell.angle_alpha   90.00
_cell.angle_beta   90.00
_cell.angle_gamma   90.00
#
_symmetry.space_group_name_H-M   'P 1'
#
loop_
_entity.id
_entity.type
_entity.pdbx_description
1 polymer ?
#
loop_
_entity_poly.entity_id
_entity_poly.type
_entity_poly.pdbx_seq_one_letter_code
_entity_poly.pdbx_strand_id
1 'polypeptide(L)'
;MSGFSSGDRGSGGKRLYVAIAAWLILVIVGAFCTWYGWLGPGSGSSQQEMEATPTGEATTPTAEVTAVQPIIQQPTSTSGAALPTVPPAEEAFGYGIAVHGVVSDADYTMGQVESLGLGWVKQQVRWAHFEGNPGQMDWSGYDWVVDAANRRGIKVMLSVVDAPHWSRTYFDDNVEGAPPDDLALFADFLGRMVDRYRGRIHAIEVWNEQNLDREWDTAEGVSPERYVEMLRLAYQVIKSRDPNIIVISGALSPVGATAADPNNPARVVYMDDFDYFNQMIAVGFLNYCDCVGAHHNGINMPPSVAWDEGYDDPTAQFRGPFDNPDHSWSFKSTLWGYHDRIVASGSDNKPLCVTEFGWASAEGFDGYPPGFEFALDNTLEEQVQWDTEAFQLMRQWGFVRLAFLWNLDYAPKDGLGATDPNAPYSLLDFDGIARPAFGAIGAMEKP
;
A
#
# COMPACT_ATOMS: atom_id res chain seq x y z
N MET A 1 43.72 -44.11 0.04
CA MET A 1 42.50 -44.65 -0.56
C MET A 1 41.38 -44.40 0.40
N SER A 2 40.56 -43.43 0.09
CA SER A 2 39.16 -43.28 0.52
C SER A 2 38.74 -41.86 0.14
N GLY A 3 37.85 -41.78 -0.85
CA GLY A 3 37.35 -40.53 -1.40
C GLY A 3 36.32 -39.87 -0.47
N PHE A 4 36.39 -38.57 -0.37
CA PHE A 4 35.31 -37.72 0.18
C PHE A 4 34.47 -37.22 -0.97
N SER A 5 33.20 -37.63 -0.95
CA SER A 5 32.13 -37.10 -1.83
C SER A 5 31.77 -35.69 -1.39
N SER A 6 31.89 -34.72 -2.28
CA SER A 6 31.38 -33.36 -2.11
C SER A 6 29.88 -33.34 -2.34
N GLY A 7 29.11 -33.12 -1.29
CA GLY A 7 27.68 -32.91 -1.37
C GLY A 7 27.34 -31.52 -1.91
N ASP A 8 26.46 -31.54 -2.85
CA ASP A 8 25.87 -30.41 -3.55
C ASP A 8 25.07 -29.50 -2.57
N ARG A 9 25.53 -28.25 -2.34
CA ARG A 9 24.83 -27.18 -1.61
C ARG A 9 24.71 -26.00 -2.55
N GLY A 10 23.77 -26.05 -3.49
CA GLY A 10 23.69 -24.99 -4.46
C GLY A 10 22.33 -24.73 -5.13
N SER A 11 21.22 -25.30 -4.63
CA SER A 11 19.92 -25.12 -5.31
C SER A 11 18.88 -24.28 -4.59
N GLY A 12 19.01 -24.07 -3.28
CA GLY A 12 18.03 -23.30 -2.51
C GLY A 12 18.10 -21.78 -2.73
N GLY A 13 19.31 -21.23 -2.82
CA GLY A 13 19.49 -19.77 -2.98
C GLY A 13 19.03 -19.24 -4.34
N LYS A 14 19.23 -20.01 -5.40
CA LYS A 14 18.81 -19.57 -6.76
C LYS A 14 17.31 -19.52 -6.95
N ARG A 15 16.53 -20.33 -6.25
CA ARG A 15 15.05 -20.31 -6.33
C ARG A 15 14.46 -19.11 -5.62
N LEU A 16 15.05 -18.68 -4.50
CA LEU A 16 14.63 -17.49 -3.77
C LEU A 16 14.87 -16.21 -4.61
N TYR A 17 16.03 -16.11 -5.26
CA TYR A 17 16.35 -14.96 -6.13
C TYR A 17 15.46 -14.87 -7.39
N VAL A 18 15.05 -16.01 -7.95
CA VAL A 18 14.15 -16.04 -9.11
C VAL A 18 12.73 -15.61 -8.73
N ALA A 19 12.23 -15.96 -7.54
CA ALA A 19 10.94 -15.54 -7.06
C ALA A 19 10.89 -14.00 -6.78
N ILE A 20 11.95 -13.46 -6.18
CA ILE A 20 12.09 -12.01 -5.95
C ILE A 20 12.21 -11.25 -7.28
N ALA A 21 12.95 -11.77 -8.27
CA ALA A 21 13.07 -11.14 -9.60
C ALA A 21 11.75 -11.17 -10.39
N ALA A 22 10.95 -12.23 -10.28
CA ALA A 22 9.63 -12.29 -10.90
C ALA A 22 8.63 -11.28 -10.30
N TRP A 23 8.72 -11.02 -9.00
CA TRP A 23 7.89 -10.02 -8.30
C TRP A 23 8.17 -8.58 -8.79
N LEU A 24 9.41 -8.26 -9.11
CA LEU A 24 9.83 -6.93 -9.56
C LEU A 24 9.49 -6.65 -11.05
N ILE A 25 9.41 -7.67 -11.90
CA ILE A 25 9.01 -7.51 -13.30
C ILE A 25 7.53 -7.06 -13.41
N LEU A 26 6.68 -7.38 -12.43
CA LEU A 26 5.25 -7.04 -12.43
C LEU A 26 4.93 -5.61 -11.97
N VAL A 27 5.80 -4.95 -11.22
CA VAL A 27 5.68 -3.50 -10.93
C VAL A 27 5.68 -2.69 -12.22
N ILE A 28 6.41 -3.17 -13.23
CA ILE A 28 6.58 -2.52 -14.54
C ILE A 28 5.36 -2.72 -15.46
N VAL A 29 4.65 -3.84 -15.35
CA VAL A 29 3.52 -4.16 -16.26
C VAL A 29 2.29 -3.29 -15.95
N GLY A 30 2.07 -2.88 -14.70
CA GLY A 30 0.98 -1.97 -14.34
C GLY A 30 1.12 -0.59 -14.98
N ALA A 31 2.32 -0.01 -14.95
CA ALA A 31 2.61 1.26 -15.63
C ALA A 31 2.66 1.11 -17.17
N PHE A 32 3.03 -0.07 -17.68
CA PHE A 32 3.11 -0.34 -19.13
C PHE A 32 1.76 -0.62 -19.80
N CYS A 33 0.79 -1.20 -19.09
CA CYS A 33 -0.54 -1.48 -19.67
C CYS A 33 -1.35 -0.20 -19.93
N THR A 34 -1.15 0.86 -19.16
CA THR A 34 -1.74 2.18 -19.44
C THR A 34 -1.15 2.83 -20.68
N TRP A 35 0.12 2.55 -21.01
CA TRP A 35 0.81 3.11 -22.17
C TRP A 35 0.50 2.39 -23.48
N TYR A 36 0.43 1.05 -23.51
CA TYR A 36 0.22 0.28 -24.76
C TYR A 36 -1.24 0.17 -25.19
N GLY A 37 -2.21 0.33 -24.33
CA GLY A 37 -3.63 0.38 -24.69
C GLY A 37 -3.99 1.58 -25.58
N TRP A 38 -3.13 2.59 -25.67
CA TRP A 38 -3.36 3.85 -26.41
C TRP A 38 -2.64 3.96 -27.74
N LEU A 39 -1.68 3.10 -28.06
CA LEU A 39 -0.89 3.12 -29.31
C LEU A 39 -1.26 2.00 -30.30
N GLY A 40 -2.49 1.48 -30.27
CA GLY A 40 -3.00 0.60 -31.33
C GLY A 40 -3.14 1.35 -32.65
N PRO A 41 -2.69 0.78 -33.79
CA PRO A 41 -2.78 1.45 -35.09
C PRO A 41 -4.24 1.64 -35.50
N GLY A 42 -4.62 2.88 -35.79
CA GLY A 42 -5.92 3.23 -36.33
C GLY A 42 -6.24 2.45 -37.60
N SER A 43 -7.29 1.66 -37.58
CA SER A 43 -7.91 1.05 -38.78
C SER A 43 -9.22 1.76 -39.06
N GLY A 44 -9.30 2.28 -40.27
CA GLY A 44 -10.38 3.10 -40.79
C GLY A 44 -11.73 2.41 -40.81
N SER A 45 -12.71 3.26 -40.77
CA SER A 45 -14.14 3.03 -40.93
C SER A 45 -14.53 2.20 -42.14
N SER A 46 -15.44 1.25 -41.98
CA SER A 46 -16.47 0.94 -42.97
C SER A 46 -17.78 0.66 -42.23
N GLN A 47 -18.72 1.59 -42.41
CA GLN A 47 -20.13 1.41 -42.05
C GLN A 47 -20.73 0.32 -42.93
N GLN A 48 -21.48 -0.59 -42.36
CA GLN A 48 -22.57 -1.28 -43.02
C GLN A 48 -23.79 -1.26 -42.12
N GLU A 49 -24.77 -0.49 -42.57
CA GLU A 49 -26.17 -0.57 -42.15
C GLU A 49 -26.73 -1.95 -42.43
N MET A 50 -27.49 -2.49 -41.48
CA MET A 50 -28.52 -3.49 -41.79
C MET A 50 -29.79 -3.20 -41.00
N GLU A 51 -30.84 -3.14 -41.80
CA GLU A 51 -32.22 -2.80 -41.54
C GLU A 51 -32.90 -3.62 -40.44
N ALA A 52 -33.76 -2.92 -39.72
CA ALA A 52 -34.75 -3.50 -38.84
C ALA A 52 -36.00 -3.93 -39.59
N THR A 53 -36.60 -5.05 -39.20
CA THR A 53 -38.02 -5.31 -39.43
C THR A 53 -38.62 -5.97 -38.18
N PRO A 54 -39.83 -5.53 -37.77
CA PRO A 54 -40.46 -5.92 -36.51
C PRO A 54 -41.50 -7.03 -36.73
N THR A 55 -41.78 -7.80 -35.69
CA THR A 55 -43.15 -8.30 -35.37
C THR A 55 -43.20 -9.17 -34.14
N GLY A 56 -44.24 -8.98 -33.33
CA GLY A 56 -44.80 -10.03 -32.50
C GLY A 56 -45.15 -9.59 -31.05
N GLU A 57 -46.34 -8.99 -30.91
CA GLU A 57 -47.06 -8.92 -29.63
C GLU A 57 -47.37 -10.30 -29.07
N ALA A 58 -47.18 -10.49 -27.78
CA ALA A 58 -47.86 -11.51 -27.02
C ALA A 58 -48.13 -11.05 -25.59
N THR A 59 -49.38 -11.12 -25.27
CA THR A 59 -50.13 -10.64 -24.13
C THR A 59 -49.77 -11.31 -22.79
N THR A 60 -49.82 -10.50 -21.74
CA THR A 60 -49.78 -10.83 -20.31
C THR A 60 -50.91 -11.78 -19.85
N PRO A 61 -50.72 -12.53 -18.78
CA PRO A 61 -51.68 -12.41 -17.70
C PRO A 61 -51.04 -12.09 -16.32
N THR A 62 -51.66 -11.12 -15.71
CA THR A 62 -51.47 -10.64 -14.33
C THR A 62 -51.93 -11.73 -13.34
N ALA A 63 -51.04 -12.07 -12.42
CA ALA A 63 -51.40 -12.76 -11.19
C ALA A 63 -51.10 -11.87 -9.99
N GLU A 64 -52.16 -11.46 -9.30
CA GLU A 64 -52.13 -10.73 -8.05
C GLU A 64 -51.56 -11.63 -6.95
N VAL A 65 -50.43 -11.24 -6.34
CA VAL A 65 -49.91 -11.88 -5.14
C VAL A 65 -50.04 -10.87 -3.99
N THR A 66 -50.90 -11.20 -3.08
CA THR A 66 -51.15 -10.49 -1.80
C THR A 66 -49.90 -10.56 -0.94
N ALA A 67 -49.30 -9.43 -0.66
CA ALA A 67 -48.14 -9.30 0.23
C ALA A 67 -48.59 -9.42 1.70
N VAL A 68 -48.12 -10.44 2.39
CA VAL A 68 -48.16 -10.54 3.85
C VAL A 68 -46.87 -9.93 4.40
N GLN A 69 -47.00 -8.83 5.14
CA GLN A 69 -45.85 -8.18 5.82
C GLN A 69 -45.54 -8.97 7.12
N PRO A 70 -44.25 -9.30 7.36
CA PRO A 70 -43.83 -9.76 8.68
C PRO A 70 -43.64 -8.57 9.63
N ILE A 71 -44.26 -8.64 10.80
CA ILE A 71 -44.05 -7.69 11.90
C ILE A 71 -42.67 -7.96 12.49
N ILE A 72 -41.72 -7.08 12.23
CA ILE A 72 -40.41 -7.07 12.90
C ILE A 72 -40.56 -6.26 14.20
N GLN A 73 -40.51 -6.92 15.34
CA GLN A 73 -40.35 -6.26 16.64
C GLN A 73 -38.94 -5.70 16.76
N GLN A 74 -38.82 -4.38 16.91
CA GLN A 74 -37.57 -3.71 17.25
C GLN A 74 -37.12 -4.08 18.66
N PRO A 75 -35.84 -4.40 18.89
CA PRO A 75 -35.30 -4.52 20.24
C PRO A 75 -35.19 -3.12 20.87
N THR A 76 -35.73 -2.95 22.04
CA THR A 76 -35.64 -1.76 22.90
C THR A 76 -34.19 -1.48 23.27
N SER A 77 -33.68 -0.34 22.82
CA SER A 77 -32.34 0.17 23.17
C SER A 77 -32.30 0.55 24.65
N THR A 78 -31.54 -0.21 25.44
CA THR A 78 -31.13 0.25 26.78
C THR A 78 -30.06 1.31 26.62
N SER A 79 -30.39 2.55 27.00
CA SER A 79 -29.44 3.67 27.08
C SER A 79 -28.32 3.34 28.07
N GLY A 80 -27.14 2.97 27.54
CA GLY A 80 -25.90 2.93 28.30
C GLY A 80 -25.37 4.36 28.41
N ALA A 81 -25.08 4.82 29.64
CA ALA A 81 -24.49 6.11 29.90
C ALA A 81 -23.14 6.21 29.14
N ALA A 82 -23.01 7.27 28.32
CA ALA A 82 -21.75 7.58 27.66
C ALA A 82 -20.68 7.90 28.72
N LEU A 83 -19.57 7.17 28.68
CA LEU A 83 -18.38 7.53 29.44
C LEU A 83 -17.89 8.91 28.96
N PRO A 84 -17.38 9.78 29.86
CA PRO A 84 -16.86 11.08 29.45
C PRO A 84 -15.69 10.86 28.51
N THR A 85 -15.81 11.31 27.26
CA THR A 85 -14.71 11.40 26.31
C THR A 85 -13.78 12.49 26.80
N VAL A 86 -12.62 12.09 27.32
CA VAL A 86 -11.46 12.99 27.45
C VAL A 86 -11.08 13.38 26.02
N PRO A 87 -10.97 14.68 25.67
CA PRO A 87 -10.45 15.07 24.37
C PRO A 87 -9.08 14.41 24.20
N PRO A 88 -8.79 13.76 23.05
CA PRO A 88 -7.43 13.27 22.81
C PRO A 88 -6.49 14.45 22.94
N ALA A 89 -5.42 14.29 23.72
CA ALA A 89 -4.29 15.20 23.66
C ALA A 89 -3.90 15.32 22.17
N GLU A 90 -3.64 16.53 21.67
CA GLU A 90 -3.16 16.73 20.31
C GLU A 90 -1.98 15.77 20.11
N GLU A 91 -2.21 14.65 19.44
CA GLU A 91 -1.13 13.71 19.18
C GLU A 91 -0.20 14.36 18.17
N ALA A 92 1.06 14.56 18.57
CA ALA A 92 2.07 15.15 17.72
C ALA A 92 2.19 14.34 16.42
N PHE A 93 2.36 15.02 15.29
CA PHE A 93 2.62 14.44 13.99
C PHE A 93 3.81 13.45 14.06
N GLY A 94 3.62 12.23 13.56
CA GLY A 94 4.64 11.17 13.63
C GLY A 94 5.48 11.12 12.37
N TYR A 95 6.78 11.33 12.51
CA TYR A 95 7.78 11.20 11.45
C TYR A 95 8.34 9.77 11.43
N GLY A 96 8.26 9.10 10.32
CA GLY A 96 8.70 7.71 10.15
C GLY A 96 9.41 7.45 8.84
N ILE A 97 9.95 6.24 8.72
CA ILE A 97 10.58 5.72 7.50
C ILE A 97 10.35 4.22 7.37
N ALA A 98 10.17 3.75 6.13
CA ALA A 98 10.13 2.33 5.82
C ALA A 98 11.54 1.74 5.77
N VAL A 99 11.70 0.52 6.32
CA VAL A 99 12.96 -0.19 6.39
C VAL A 99 12.82 -1.64 5.92
N HIS A 100 13.91 -2.21 5.41
CA HIS A 100 14.04 -3.65 5.16
C HIS A 100 14.86 -4.30 6.30
N GLY A 101 14.34 -4.18 7.52
CA GLY A 101 15.06 -4.53 8.75
C GLY A 101 15.27 -6.03 8.98
N VAL A 102 14.49 -6.89 8.32
CA VAL A 102 14.57 -8.36 8.47
C VAL A 102 15.69 -9.00 7.64
N VAL A 103 16.27 -8.30 6.66
CA VAL A 103 17.25 -8.83 5.71
C VAL A 103 18.69 -8.73 6.22
N SER A 104 18.96 -7.84 7.19
CA SER A 104 20.32 -7.61 7.69
C SER A 104 20.35 -7.38 9.20
N ASP A 105 21.40 -6.73 9.70
CA ASP A 105 21.51 -6.34 11.11
C ASP A 105 20.46 -5.27 11.46
N ALA A 106 19.39 -5.71 12.13
CA ALA A 106 18.30 -4.83 12.57
C ALA A 106 18.79 -3.74 13.55
N ASP A 107 19.83 -4.01 14.33
CA ASP A 107 20.38 -3.03 15.27
C ASP A 107 21.10 -1.89 14.52
N TYR A 108 21.85 -2.22 13.47
CA TYR A 108 22.45 -1.23 12.58
C TYR A 108 21.37 -0.40 11.88
N THR A 109 20.35 -1.03 11.31
CA THR A 109 19.23 -0.34 10.63
C THR A 109 18.52 0.64 11.58
N MET A 110 18.19 0.20 12.80
CA MET A 110 17.55 1.09 13.77
C MET A 110 18.47 2.20 14.25
N GLY A 111 19.79 1.98 14.27
CA GLY A 111 20.77 3.04 14.51
C GLY A 111 20.76 4.14 13.45
N GLN A 112 20.55 3.76 12.18
CA GLN A 112 20.37 4.74 11.10
C GLN A 112 19.06 5.53 11.27
N VAL A 113 17.94 4.87 11.61
CA VAL A 113 16.66 5.56 11.90
C VAL A 113 16.81 6.53 13.07
N GLU A 114 17.51 6.13 14.14
CA GLU A 114 17.81 7.00 15.29
C GLU A 114 18.63 8.22 14.87
N SER A 115 19.64 8.04 14.00
CA SER A 115 20.46 9.15 13.51
C SER A 115 19.71 10.16 12.65
N LEU A 116 18.63 9.71 11.99
CA LEU A 116 17.68 10.57 11.27
C LEU A 116 16.75 11.34 12.21
N GLY A 117 16.74 11.03 13.51
CA GLY A 117 15.82 11.64 14.49
C GLY A 117 14.35 11.31 14.23
N LEU A 118 14.07 10.17 13.59
CA LEU A 118 12.70 9.71 13.29
C LEU A 118 12.17 8.89 14.47
N GLY A 119 10.94 9.17 14.89
CA GLY A 119 10.30 8.51 16.02
C GLY A 119 9.54 7.23 15.66
N TRP A 120 9.39 6.92 14.37
CA TRP A 120 8.65 5.77 13.87
C TRP A 120 9.42 5.01 12.80
N VAL A 121 9.19 3.69 12.76
CA VAL A 121 9.66 2.82 11.70
C VAL A 121 8.50 2.00 11.15
N LYS A 122 8.43 1.85 9.81
CA LYS A 122 7.55 0.91 9.11
C LYS A 122 8.35 -0.33 8.71
N GLN A 123 7.87 -1.52 9.07
CA GLN A 123 8.37 -2.79 8.55
C GLN A 123 7.23 -3.56 7.91
N GLN A 124 7.38 -3.92 6.65
CA GLN A 124 6.43 -4.81 5.99
C GLN A 124 6.54 -6.23 6.52
N VAL A 125 5.40 -6.86 6.75
CA VAL A 125 5.25 -8.21 7.30
C VAL A 125 4.51 -9.06 6.28
N ARG A 126 5.21 -9.98 5.62
CA ARG A 126 4.61 -10.97 4.73
C ARG A 126 4.25 -12.21 5.56
N TRP A 127 2.96 -12.43 5.80
CA TRP A 127 2.50 -13.58 6.60
C TRP A 127 3.00 -14.91 6.04
N ALA A 128 3.04 -15.07 4.72
CA ALA A 128 3.56 -16.26 4.05
C ALA A 128 4.99 -16.64 4.49
N HIS A 129 5.82 -15.66 4.87
CA HIS A 129 7.18 -15.91 5.33
C HIS A 129 7.26 -16.42 6.78
N PHE A 130 6.21 -16.19 7.59
CA PHE A 130 6.14 -16.66 8.98
C PHE A 130 5.60 -18.06 9.11
N GLU A 131 4.62 -18.41 8.29
CA GLU A 131 3.80 -19.58 8.46
C GLU A 131 3.72 -20.41 7.17
N GLY A 132 4.85 -20.96 6.76
CA GLY A 132 4.92 -21.82 5.57
C GLY A 132 4.06 -23.08 5.68
N ASN A 133 3.76 -23.57 6.92
CA ASN A 133 2.79 -24.61 7.20
C ASN A 133 1.88 -24.15 8.34
N PRO A 134 0.59 -24.56 8.35
CA PRO A 134 -0.36 -24.15 9.37
C PRO A 134 0.12 -24.39 10.80
N GLY A 135 0.16 -23.35 11.62
CA GLY A 135 0.58 -23.40 13.02
C GLY A 135 2.09 -23.41 13.27
N GLN A 136 2.92 -23.44 12.22
CA GLN A 136 4.39 -23.40 12.32
C GLN A 136 4.90 -21.97 12.08
N MET A 137 5.02 -21.20 13.15
CA MET A 137 5.39 -19.78 13.09
C MET A 137 6.89 -19.57 13.33
N ASP A 138 7.56 -18.84 12.43
CA ASP A 138 8.91 -18.33 12.65
C ASP A 138 8.88 -16.80 12.80
N TRP A 139 9.12 -16.31 14.00
CA TRP A 139 9.11 -14.89 14.34
C TRP A 139 10.51 -14.24 14.36
N SER A 140 11.55 -15.02 14.20
CA SER A 140 12.93 -14.65 14.56
C SER A 140 13.40 -13.34 13.91
N GLY A 141 13.19 -13.15 12.61
CA GLY A 141 13.61 -11.93 11.92
C GLY A 141 12.91 -10.67 12.44
N TYR A 142 11.61 -10.78 12.69
CA TYR A 142 10.82 -9.64 13.16
C TYR A 142 11.00 -9.36 14.66
N ASP A 143 11.32 -10.39 15.46
CA ASP A 143 11.72 -10.18 16.86
C ASP A 143 12.92 -9.24 16.95
N TRP A 144 13.93 -9.42 16.08
CA TRP A 144 15.12 -8.56 16.07
C TRP A 144 14.78 -7.11 15.70
N VAL A 145 13.91 -6.91 14.72
CA VAL A 145 13.47 -5.56 14.30
C VAL A 145 12.71 -4.87 15.43
N VAL A 146 11.71 -5.54 16.00
CA VAL A 146 10.89 -4.99 17.08
C VAL A 146 11.76 -4.68 18.32
N ASP A 147 12.66 -5.58 18.70
CA ASP A 147 13.53 -5.40 19.86
C ASP A 147 14.56 -4.29 19.63
N ALA A 148 15.15 -4.19 18.43
CA ALA A 148 16.11 -3.14 18.10
C ALA A 148 15.47 -1.74 18.11
N ALA A 149 14.25 -1.61 17.55
CA ALA A 149 13.50 -0.35 17.59
C ALA A 149 13.14 0.05 19.02
N ASN A 150 12.60 -0.88 19.81
CA ASN A 150 12.19 -0.60 21.20
C ASN A 150 13.37 -0.22 22.09
N ARG A 151 14.57 -0.81 21.92
CA ARG A 151 15.77 -0.41 22.68
C ARG A 151 16.14 1.07 22.48
N ARG A 152 15.74 1.66 21.34
CA ARG A 152 15.99 3.07 20.96
C ARG A 152 14.79 3.98 21.19
N GLY A 153 13.69 3.45 21.72
CA GLY A 153 12.45 4.22 21.89
C GLY A 153 11.75 4.56 20.55
N ILE A 154 12.10 3.89 19.47
CA ILE A 154 11.46 4.04 18.15
C ILE A 154 10.15 3.24 18.15
N LYS A 155 9.05 3.90 17.79
CA LYS A 155 7.74 3.26 17.63
C LYS A 155 7.69 2.42 16.38
N VAL A 156 7.06 1.26 16.46
CA VAL A 156 6.99 0.29 15.35
C VAL A 156 5.58 0.27 14.77
N MET A 157 5.49 0.45 13.45
CA MET A 157 4.35 0.10 12.64
C MET A 157 4.67 -1.15 11.82
N LEU A 158 3.78 -2.13 11.83
CA LEU A 158 3.86 -3.32 10.99
C LEU A 158 2.79 -3.23 9.88
N SER A 159 3.21 -3.27 8.62
CA SER A 159 2.32 -3.35 7.46
C SER A 159 2.18 -4.83 7.08
N VAL A 160 0.98 -5.40 7.27
CA VAL A 160 0.78 -6.86 7.22
C VAL A 160 0.07 -7.27 5.96
N VAL A 161 0.73 -8.11 5.15
CA VAL A 161 0.28 -8.53 3.83
C VAL A 161 0.53 -10.02 3.59
N ASP A 162 0.10 -10.51 2.44
CA ASP A 162 0.54 -11.75 1.79
C ASP A 162 0.26 -13.02 2.60
N ALA A 163 -0.93 -13.61 2.36
CA ALA A 163 -1.34 -14.83 3.00
C ALA A 163 -0.61 -16.05 2.43
N PRO A 164 -0.24 -17.06 3.25
CA PRO A 164 0.46 -18.24 2.79
C PRO A 164 -0.38 -19.08 1.83
N HIS A 165 0.29 -19.77 0.89
CA HIS A 165 -0.35 -20.58 -0.15
C HIS A 165 -1.34 -21.63 0.40
N TRP A 166 -1.08 -22.22 1.58
CA TRP A 166 -1.97 -23.20 2.17
C TRP A 166 -3.35 -22.63 2.58
N SER A 167 -3.46 -21.29 2.68
CA SER A 167 -4.72 -20.60 3.05
C SER A 167 -5.52 -20.13 1.83
N ARG A 168 -5.06 -20.42 0.62
CA ARG A 168 -5.64 -19.98 -0.65
C ARG A 168 -5.91 -21.15 -1.59
N THR A 169 -6.98 -21.09 -2.37
CA THR A 169 -7.29 -22.06 -3.45
C THR A 169 -7.05 -21.48 -4.84
N TYR A 170 -7.09 -20.15 -4.96
CA TYR A 170 -6.73 -19.44 -6.19
C TYR A 170 -5.39 -18.74 -5.98
N PHE A 171 -4.49 -18.87 -6.94
CA PHE A 171 -3.26 -18.09 -7.01
C PHE A 171 -2.67 -18.15 -8.42
N ASP A 172 -2.07 -17.07 -8.85
CA ASP A 172 -1.16 -17.03 -9.98
C ASP A 172 0.25 -17.31 -9.45
N ASP A 173 0.97 -18.27 -10.04
CA ASP A 173 2.35 -18.62 -9.63
C ASP A 173 3.32 -17.44 -9.76
N ASN A 174 2.93 -16.37 -10.47
CA ASN A 174 3.72 -15.17 -10.67
C ASN A 174 3.36 -14.02 -9.72
N VAL A 175 2.32 -14.16 -8.88
CA VAL A 175 1.84 -13.14 -7.94
C VAL A 175 1.87 -13.69 -6.52
N GLU A 176 2.53 -12.98 -5.63
CA GLU A 176 2.65 -13.39 -4.21
C GLU A 176 1.62 -12.71 -3.31
N GLY A 177 1.09 -11.55 -3.71
CA GLY A 177 0.19 -10.74 -2.88
C GLY A 177 -1.28 -11.16 -2.98
N ALA A 178 -1.78 -11.94 -2.02
CA ALA A 178 -3.20 -12.29 -1.97
C ALA A 178 -3.72 -12.53 -0.55
N PRO A 179 -5.01 -12.19 -0.29
CA PRO A 179 -5.67 -12.53 0.98
C PRO A 179 -5.97 -14.03 1.06
N PRO A 180 -6.19 -14.58 2.27
CA PRO A 180 -6.66 -15.96 2.41
C PRO A 180 -8.11 -16.09 1.94
N ASP A 181 -8.52 -17.31 1.54
CA ASP A 181 -9.92 -17.60 1.21
C ASP A 181 -10.83 -17.40 2.42
N ASP A 182 -10.40 -17.84 3.59
CA ASP A 182 -11.06 -17.56 4.87
C ASP A 182 -10.37 -16.38 5.58
N LEU A 183 -11.01 -15.22 5.57
CA LEU A 183 -10.49 -14.00 6.18
C LEU A 183 -10.30 -14.11 7.71
N ALA A 184 -10.95 -15.07 8.37
CA ALA A 184 -10.76 -15.32 9.80
C ALA A 184 -9.34 -15.83 10.11
N LEU A 185 -8.67 -16.50 9.16
CA LEU A 185 -7.28 -16.94 9.31
C LEU A 185 -6.32 -15.76 9.42
N PHE A 186 -6.55 -14.71 8.62
CA PHE A 186 -5.75 -13.48 8.70
C PHE A 186 -5.94 -12.77 10.05
N ALA A 187 -7.20 -12.69 10.52
CA ALA A 187 -7.50 -12.13 11.84
C ALA A 187 -6.82 -12.93 12.97
N ASP A 188 -6.80 -14.28 12.89
CA ASP A 188 -6.10 -15.12 13.86
C ASP A 188 -4.59 -14.87 13.86
N PHE A 189 -3.96 -14.77 12.67
CA PHE A 189 -2.55 -14.40 12.52
C PHE A 189 -2.26 -13.05 13.19
N LEU A 190 -3.05 -12.01 12.89
CA LEU A 190 -2.91 -10.69 13.53
C LEU A 190 -3.05 -10.77 15.05
N GLY A 191 -3.98 -11.60 15.53
CA GLY A 191 -4.16 -11.84 16.96
C GLY A 191 -2.91 -12.41 17.62
N ARG A 192 -2.30 -13.42 17.02
CA ARG A 192 -1.05 -14.03 17.53
C ARG A 192 0.11 -13.01 17.50
N MET A 193 0.18 -12.16 16.44
CA MET A 193 1.19 -11.11 16.33
C MET A 193 1.02 -10.06 17.43
N VAL A 194 -0.20 -9.60 17.70
CA VAL A 194 -0.47 -8.64 18.78
C VAL A 194 -0.13 -9.24 20.14
N ASP A 195 -0.48 -10.50 20.40
CA ASP A 195 -0.16 -11.16 21.67
C ASP A 195 1.35 -11.31 21.86
N ARG A 196 2.11 -11.62 20.78
CA ARG A 196 3.57 -11.72 20.83
C ARG A 196 4.25 -10.40 21.11
N TYR A 197 3.81 -9.32 20.44
CA TYR A 197 4.44 -8.01 20.49
C TYR A 197 3.71 -7.00 21.39
N ARG A 198 2.87 -7.47 22.29
CA ARG A 198 2.07 -6.63 23.20
C ARG A 198 2.93 -5.53 23.87
N GLY A 199 2.51 -4.28 23.70
CA GLY A 199 3.21 -3.12 24.21
C GLY A 199 4.55 -2.80 23.54
N ARG A 200 4.91 -3.48 22.44
CA ARG A 200 6.15 -3.27 21.67
C ARG A 200 5.90 -2.84 20.22
N ILE A 201 4.71 -3.01 19.70
CA ILE A 201 4.25 -2.47 18.42
C ILE A 201 3.18 -1.42 18.70
N HIS A 202 3.07 -0.40 17.83
CA HIS A 202 2.27 0.79 18.10
C HIS A 202 1.22 1.04 17.04
N ALA A 203 1.42 0.53 15.82
CA ALA A 203 0.45 0.59 14.74
C ALA A 203 0.51 -0.69 13.89
N ILE A 204 -0.61 -1.04 13.29
CA ILE A 204 -0.73 -2.11 12.29
C ILE A 204 -1.46 -1.54 11.10
N GLU A 205 -0.83 -1.57 9.94
CA GLU A 205 -1.46 -1.36 8.65
C GLU A 205 -2.01 -2.69 8.14
N VAL A 206 -3.31 -2.71 7.85
CA VAL A 206 -4.04 -3.91 7.45
C VAL A 206 -4.09 -4.00 5.94
N TRP A 207 -3.12 -4.69 5.36
CA TRP A 207 -2.87 -4.84 3.94
C TRP A 207 -2.15 -3.66 3.29
N ASN A 208 -1.89 -3.78 1.96
CA ASN A 208 -1.14 -2.84 1.11
C ASN A 208 -1.70 -2.87 -0.31
N GLU A 209 -1.97 -1.72 -0.90
CA GLU A 209 -2.35 -1.51 -2.31
C GLU A 209 -3.39 -2.49 -2.87
N GLN A 210 -4.41 -2.82 -2.08
CA GLN A 210 -5.45 -3.82 -2.39
C GLN A 210 -6.35 -3.45 -3.56
N ASN A 211 -6.16 -2.28 -4.16
CA ASN A 211 -6.79 -1.89 -5.42
C ASN A 211 -6.04 -2.40 -6.66
N LEU A 212 -4.94 -3.17 -6.47
CA LEU A 212 -4.16 -3.82 -7.51
C LEU A 212 -4.20 -5.34 -7.33
N ASP A 213 -4.36 -6.11 -8.41
CA ASP A 213 -4.42 -7.57 -8.33
C ASP A 213 -3.07 -8.20 -7.94
N ARG A 214 -1.96 -7.56 -8.22
CA ARG A 214 -0.63 -8.01 -7.73
C ARG A 214 -0.53 -8.06 -6.20
N GLU A 215 -1.36 -7.28 -5.50
CA GLU A 215 -1.47 -7.24 -4.04
C GLU A 215 -2.75 -7.93 -3.54
N TRP A 216 -3.70 -8.16 -4.43
CA TRP A 216 -5.01 -8.75 -4.13
C TRP A 216 -5.41 -9.78 -5.18
N ASP A 217 -4.55 -10.81 -5.37
CA ASP A 217 -4.77 -11.85 -6.38
C ASP A 217 -5.85 -12.82 -5.95
N THR A 218 -7.06 -12.60 -6.42
CA THR A 218 -8.23 -13.44 -6.18
C THR A 218 -8.96 -13.78 -7.47
N ALA A 219 -9.75 -14.85 -7.45
CA ALA A 219 -10.52 -15.28 -8.61
C ALA A 219 -11.56 -14.23 -9.07
N GLU A 220 -12.10 -13.45 -8.12
CA GLU A 220 -13.02 -12.34 -8.39
C GLU A 220 -12.32 -11.02 -8.76
N GLY A 221 -10.98 -10.92 -8.60
CA GLY A 221 -10.21 -9.70 -8.77
C GLY A 221 -10.24 -8.81 -7.53
N VAL A 222 -9.90 -7.52 -7.69
CA VAL A 222 -9.91 -6.55 -6.59
C VAL A 222 -11.33 -6.28 -6.12
N SER A 223 -11.55 -6.24 -4.79
CA SER A 223 -12.88 -6.13 -4.18
C SER A 223 -12.85 -5.26 -2.93
N PRO A 224 -13.39 -4.01 -3.01
CA PRO A 224 -13.51 -3.13 -1.86
C PRO A 224 -14.32 -3.74 -0.70
N GLU A 225 -15.40 -4.46 -1.02
CA GLU A 225 -16.28 -5.07 -0.02
C GLU A 225 -15.56 -6.18 0.75
N ARG A 226 -14.84 -7.05 0.03
CA ARG A 226 -14.08 -8.15 0.65
C ARG A 226 -12.91 -7.62 1.49
N TYR A 227 -12.24 -6.58 1.01
CA TYR A 227 -11.22 -5.90 1.78
C TYR A 227 -11.78 -5.30 3.08
N VAL A 228 -12.91 -4.60 3.03
CA VAL A 228 -13.53 -4.00 4.23
C VAL A 228 -13.99 -5.07 5.22
N GLU A 229 -14.45 -6.22 4.77
CA GLU A 229 -14.74 -7.35 5.65
C GLU A 229 -13.48 -7.85 6.36
N MET A 230 -12.34 -7.98 5.65
CA MET A 230 -11.06 -8.34 6.26
C MET A 230 -10.60 -7.29 7.28
N LEU A 231 -10.69 -6.00 6.94
CA LEU A 231 -10.36 -4.89 7.83
C LEU A 231 -11.22 -4.91 9.11
N ARG A 232 -12.51 -5.19 8.97
CA ARG A 232 -13.44 -5.32 10.11
C ARG A 232 -13.00 -6.41 11.07
N LEU A 233 -12.67 -7.59 10.56
CA LEU A 233 -12.19 -8.72 11.37
C LEU A 233 -10.85 -8.39 12.04
N ALA A 234 -9.92 -7.80 11.29
CA ALA A 234 -8.63 -7.35 11.79
C ALA A 234 -8.78 -6.32 12.91
N TYR A 235 -9.62 -5.29 12.73
CA TYR A 235 -9.89 -4.26 13.73
C TYR A 235 -10.41 -4.86 15.02
N GLN A 236 -11.41 -5.74 14.95
CA GLN A 236 -12.01 -6.39 16.11
C GLN A 236 -10.98 -7.21 16.90
N VAL A 237 -10.16 -8.00 16.20
CA VAL A 237 -9.17 -8.84 16.85
C VAL A 237 -8.04 -8.02 17.47
N ILE A 238 -7.54 -7.01 16.79
CA ILE A 238 -6.48 -6.13 17.31
C ILE A 238 -6.97 -5.39 18.54
N LYS A 239 -8.11 -4.69 18.43
CA LYS A 239 -8.65 -3.86 19.52
C LYS A 239 -9.07 -4.70 20.75
N SER A 240 -9.50 -5.94 20.56
CA SER A 240 -9.81 -6.82 21.69
C SER A 240 -8.57 -7.26 22.48
N ARG A 241 -7.39 -7.27 21.86
CA ARG A 241 -6.13 -7.69 22.48
C ARG A 241 -5.32 -6.52 23.03
N ASP A 242 -5.21 -5.44 22.23
CA ASP A 242 -4.55 -4.20 22.64
C ASP A 242 -5.26 -2.99 22.02
N PRO A 243 -6.11 -2.28 22.80
CA PRO A 243 -6.86 -1.14 22.29
C PRO A 243 -5.97 0.07 21.93
N ASN A 244 -4.70 0.09 22.38
CA ASN A 244 -3.77 1.21 22.12
C ASN A 244 -3.09 1.13 20.75
N ILE A 245 -3.09 -0.03 20.09
CA ILE A 245 -2.54 -0.15 18.74
C ILE A 245 -3.39 0.67 17.77
N ILE A 246 -2.75 1.55 17.01
CA ILE A 246 -3.37 2.29 15.93
C ILE A 246 -3.64 1.30 14.78
N VAL A 247 -4.90 1.11 14.42
CA VAL A 247 -5.28 0.31 13.24
C VAL A 247 -5.37 1.26 12.06
N ILE A 248 -4.49 1.03 11.08
CA ILE A 248 -4.44 1.78 9.82
C ILE A 248 -5.08 0.91 8.73
N SER A 249 -6.01 1.47 7.95
CA SER A 249 -6.49 0.75 6.75
C SER A 249 -5.36 0.61 5.74
N GLY A 250 -5.35 -0.45 4.94
CA GLY A 250 -4.40 -0.59 3.84
C GLY A 250 -4.48 0.60 2.90
N ALA A 251 -3.34 1.18 2.61
CA ALA A 251 -3.24 2.30 1.69
C ALA A 251 -3.50 1.84 0.25
N LEU A 252 -4.12 2.69 -0.55
CA LEU A 252 -4.34 2.45 -1.98
C LEU A 252 -3.16 2.97 -2.79
N SER A 253 -2.86 2.28 -3.90
CA SER A 253 -1.99 2.80 -4.94
C SER A 253 -2.74 3.84 -5.78
N PRO A 254 -2.22 5.07 -5.96
CA PRO A 254 -2.87 6.07 -6.80
C PRO A 254 -2.67 5.74 -8.27
N VAL A 255 -3.63 5.04 -8.89
CA VAL A 255 -3.51 4.56 -10.29
C VAL A 255 -4.29 5.40 -11.30
N GLY A 256 -5.28 6.20 -10.90
CA GLY A 256 -6.05 7.08 -11.78
C GLY A 256 -6.83 6.38 -12.90
N ALA A 257 -6.99 5.04 -12.85
CA ALA A 257 -7.66 4.27 -13.87
C ALA A 257 -8.20 2.93 -13.33
N THR A 258 -9.19 2.37 -14.03
CA THR A 258 -9.73 1.03 -13.74
C THR A 258 -9.61 0.14 -14.97
N ALA A 259 -9.14 -1.10 -14.80
CA ALA A 259 -9.12 -2.09 -15.86
C ALA A 259 -9.54 -3.48 -15.38
N ALA A 260 -10.04 -4.26 -16.34
CA ALA A 260 -10.40 -5.67 -16.15
C ALA A 260 -9.42 -6.58 -16.89
N ASP A 261 -9.37 -7.85 -16.50
CA ASP A 261 -8.62 -8.89 -17.18
C ASP A 261 -9.12 -9.02 -18.63
N PRO A 262 -8.26 -8.92 -19.65
CA PRO A 262 -8.66 -9.06 -21.05
C PRO A 262 -9.34 -10.40 -21.37
N ASN A 263 -9.03 -11.45 -20.61
CA ASN A 263 -9.60 -12.79 -20.79
C ASN A 263 -10.84 -13.04 -19.92
N ASN A 264 -11.06 -12.21 -18.91
CA ASN A 264 -12.21 -12.28 -18.00
C ASN A 264 -12.69 -10.86 -17.65
N PRO A 265 -13.51 -10.21 -18.48
CA PRO A 265 -13.94 -8.83 -18.24
C PRO A 265 -14.74 -8.60 -16.94
N ALA A 266 -15.13 -9.66 -16.24
CA ALA A 266 -15.77 -9.57 -14.94
C ALA A 266 -14.76 -9.46 -13.78
N ARG A 267 -13.47 -9.80 -14.03
CA ARG A 267 -12.38 -9.71 -13.06
C ARG A 267 -11.69 -8.35 -13.20
N VAL A 268 -11.86 -7.46 -12.22
CA VAL A 268 -11.13 -6.20 -12.16
C VAL A 268 -9.72 -6.48 -11.68
N VAL A 269 -8.70 -6.06 -12.46
CA VAL A 269 -7.28 -6.28 -12.14
C VAL A 269 -6.64 -5.09 -11.45
N TYR A 270 -7.12 -3.88 -11.70
CA TYR A 270 -6.85 -2.70 -10.88
C TYR A 270 -8.02 -1.72 -10.95
N MET A 271 -8.21 -0.96 -9.88
CA MET A 271 -9.28 0.02 -9.78
C MET A 271 -8.70 1.38 -9.39
N ASP A 272 -9.20 2.43 -10.07
CA ASP A 272 -8.95 3.82 -9.68
C ASP A 272 -9.07 3.97 -8.16
N ASP A 273 -8.10 4.62 -7.55
CA ASP A 273 -8.01 4.71 -6.10
C ASP A 273 -9.16 5.52 -5.48
N PHE A 274 -9.64 6.57 -6.14
CA PHE A 274 -10.81 7.30 -5.66
C PHE A 274 -12.11 6.51 -5.79
N ASP A 275 -12.26 5.72 -6.86
CA ASP A 275 -13.42 4.85 -7.03
C ASP A 275 -13.41 3.72 -5.99
N TYR A 276 -12.26 3.09 -5.75
CA TYR A 276 -12.10 2.07 -4.71
C TYR A 276 -12.40 2.66 -3.33
N PHE A 277 -11.86 3.85 -3.04
CA PHE A 277 -12.06 4.55 -1.78
C PHE A 277 -13.54 4.89 -1.53
N ASN A 278 -14.25 5.40 -2.55
CA ASN A 278 -15.68 5.68 -2.47
C ASN A 278 -16.50 4.41 -2.17
N GLN A 279 -16.15 3.29 -2.78
CA GLN A 279 -16.81 2.00 -2.52
C GLN A 279 -16.53 1.51 -1.09
N MET A 280 -15.28 1.67 -0.58
CA MET A 280 -14.97 1.38 0.83
C MET A 280 -15.79 2.25 1.79
N ILE A 281 -15.96 3.56 1.50
CA ILE A 281 -16.82 4.44 2.31
C ILE A 281 -18.26 3.92 2.31
N ALA A 282 -18.79 3.55 1.15
CA ALA A 282 -20.16 3.08 1.02
C ALA A 282 -20.46 1.83 1.87
N VAL A 283 -19.46 0.98 2.09
CA VAL A 283 -19.57 -0.20 2.96
C VAL A 283 -19.02 0.01 4.38
N GLY A 284 -18.67 1.25 4.73
CA GLY A 284 -18.45 1.70 6.12
C GLY A 284 -17.07 1.39 6.70
N PHE A 285 -16.00 1.34 5.89
CA PHE A 285 -14.64 1.02 6.36
C PHE A 285 -14.12 1.96 7.46
N LEU A 286 -14.56 3.24 7.46
CA LEU A 286 -14.16 4.23 8.46
C LEU A 286 -14.51 3.85 9.91
N ASN A 287 -15.41 2.88 10.11
CA ASN A 287 -15.72 2.32 11.43
C ASN A 287 -14.66 1.33 11.92
N TYR A 288 -13.76 0.87 11.05
CA TYR A 288 -12.83 -0.23 11.31
C TYR A 288 -11.36 0.17 11.15
N CYS A 289 -11.06 1.47 11.26
CA CYS A 289 -9.69 1.98 11.36
C CYS A 289 -9.65 3.17 12.31
N ASP A 290 -8.50 3.42 12.92
CA ASP A 290 -8.23 4.64 13.70
C ASP A 290 -7.62 5.74 12.81
N CYS A 291 -6.98 5.33 11.71
CA CYS A 291 -6.30 6.17 10.73
C CYS A 291 -6.47 5.57 9.34
N VAL A 292 -6.68 6.41 8.34
CA VAL A 292 -6.84 5.95 6.96
C VAL A 292 -5.48 5.91 6.28
N GLY A 293 -5.07 4.74 5.80
CA GLY A 293 -3.82 4.55 5.06
C GLY A 293 -3.86 5.25 3.69
N ALA A 294 -2.76 5.87 3.33
CA ALA A 294 -2.58 6.51 2.02
C ALA A 294 -1.14 6.31 1.53
N HIS A 295 -0.98 6.09 0.22
CA HIS A 295 0.30 6.11 -0.47
C HIS A 295 0.36 7.24 -1.49
N HIS A 296 1.54 7.78 -1.69
CA HIS A 296 1.90 8.50 -2.90
C HIS A 296 3.43 8.53 -3.06
N ASN A 297 3.96 7.58 -3.79
CA ASN A 297 5.35 7.60 -4.22
C ASN A 297 5.46 8.57 -5.39
N GLY A 298 6.08 9.73 -5.13
CA GLY A 298 6.13 10.87 -6.03
C GLY A 298 6.77 10.54 -7.38
N ILE A 299 6.24 11.16 -8.43
CA ILE A 299 6.74 11.04 -9.80
C ILE A 299 7.74 12.17 -10.06
N ASN A 300 7.57 12.98 -11.09
CA ASN A 300 8.41 14.15 -11.41
C ASN A 300 7.64 15.47 -11.24
N MET A 301 6.87 15.57 -10.16
CA MET A 301 6.15 16.77 -9.74
C MET A 301 6.45 17.10 -8.27
N PRO A 302 6.62 18.39 -7.93
CA PRO A 302 6.78 18.81 -6.53
C PRO A 302 5.57 18.45 -5.66
N PRO A 303 5.75 18.18 -4.35
CA PRO A 303 4.66 17.78 -3.45
C PRO A 303 3.58 18.84 -3.23
N SER A 304 3.90 20.12 -3.45
CA SER A 304 2.96 21.23 -3.27
C SER A 304 2.05 21.50 -4.47
N VAL A 305 2.32 20.89 -5.62
CA VAL A 305 1.61 21.16 -6.87
C VAL A 305 0.39 20.25 -7.02
N ALA A 306 -0.80 20.84 -7.28
CA ALA A 306 -1.99 20.07 -7.64
C ALA A 306 -2.00 19.75 -9.15
N TRP A 307 -2.65 18.63 -9.49
CA TRP A 307 -2.69 18.13 -10.87
C TRP A 307 -3.32 19.10 -11.88
N ASP A 308 -4.19 20.00 -11.43
CA ASP A 308 -4.93 20.98 -12.24
C ASP A 308 -4.36 22.41 -12.18
N GLU A 309 -3.19 22.60 -11.54
CA GLU A 309 -2.52 23.91 -11.46
C GLU A 309 -1.74 24.28 -12.73
N GLY A 310 -1.67 23.37 -13.73
CA GLY A 310 -1.02 23.64 -15.02
C GLY A 310 0.50 23.66 -14.93
N TYR A 311 1.08 22.96 -13.97
CA TYR A 311 2.52 22.76 -13.88
C TYR A 311 3.03 21.94 -15.07
N ASP A 312 4.13 22.36 -15.67
CA ASP A 312 4.81 21.65 -16.77
C ASP A 312 6.32 21.79 -16.64
N ASP A 313 7.03 20.70 -16.85
CA ASP A 313 8.46 20.68 -17.07
C ASP A 313 8.75 20.27 -18.54
N PRO A 314 9.06 21.23 -19.43
CA PRO A 314 9.30 20.91 -20.83
C PRO A 314 10.59 20.13 -21.07
N THR A 315 11.44 19.93 -20.06
CA THR A 315 12.68 19.15 -20.14
C THR A 315 12.50 17.70 -19.73
N ALA A 316 11.38 17.38 -19.06
CA ALA A 316 11.09 16.03 -18.56
C ALA A 316 10.99 15.02 -19.70
N GLN A 317 11.63 13.87 -19.52
CA GLN A 317 11.53 12.72 -20.42
C GLN A 317 10.22 11.97 -20.21
N PHE A 318 9.81 11.83 -18.94
CA PHE A 318 8.53 11.25 -18.59
C PHE A 318 7.43 12.32 -18.60
N ARG A 319 6.55 12.25 -19.59
CA ARG A 319 5.51 13.26 -19.85
C ARG A 319 4.14 12.95 -19.25
N GLY A 320 4.00 11.82 -18.53
CA GLY A 320 2.70 11.37 -17.99
C GLY A 320 1.92 12.48 -17.29
N PRO A 321 2.45 13.12 -16.23
CA PRO A 321 1.73 14.15 -15.47
C PRO A 321 1.36 15.39 -16.28
N PHE A 322 2.16 15.73 -17.28
CA PHE A 322 2.04 17.00 -18.04
C PHE A 322 1.14 16.86 -19.26
N ASP A 323 1.21 15.71 -19.95
CA ASP A 323 0.46 15.47 -21.18
C ASP A 323 -0.92 14.81 -20.90
N ASN A 324 -1.06 14.13 -19.76
CA ASN A 324 -2.29 13.47 -19.32
C ASN A 324 -2.51 13.75 -17.82
N PRO A 325 -2.82 15.00 -17.45
CA PRO A 325 -2.95 15.39 -16.05
C PRO A 325 -4.09 14.62 -15.35
N ASP A 326 -3.77 14.07 -14.20
CA ASP A 326 -4.68 13.30 -13.35
C ASP A 326 -4.30 13.46 -11.88
N HIS A 327 -5.25 13.28 -10.96
CA HIS A 327 -5.00 13.40 -9.53
C HIS A 327 -3.92 12.46 -9.02
N SER A 328 -3.84 11.26 -9.60
CA SER A 328 -2.90 10.21 -9.20
C SER A 328 -1.43 10.55 -9.43
N TRP A 329 -1.14 11.53 -10.28
CA TRP A 329 0.23 12.04 -10.46
C TRP A 329 0.68 13.04 -9.39
N SER A 330 -0.28 13.63 -8.64
CA SER A 330 0.00 14.70 -7.69
C SER A 330 -0.16 14.23 -6.24
N PHE A 331 0.94 14.30 -5.49
CA PHE A 331 0.94 14.05 -4.04
C PHE A 331 -0.13 14.86 -3.29
N LYS A 332 -0.17 16.19 -3.56
CA LYS A 332 -1.16 17.09 -2.97
C LYS A 332 -2.59 16.64 -3.29
N SER A 333 -2.88 16.44 -4.57
CA SER A 333 -4.25 16.15 -5.01
C SER A 333 -4.77 14.80 -4.53
N THR A 334 -3.94 13.78 -4.50
CA THR A 334 -4.29 12.46 -3.97
C THR A 334 -4.65 12.54 -2.49
N LEU A 335 -3.78 13.13 -1.65
CA LEU A 335 -4.00 13.18 -0.21
C LEU A 335 -5.18 14.10 0.17
N TRP A 336 -5.31 15.26 -0.46
CA TRP A 336 -6.50 16.11 -0.28
C TRP A 336 -7.76 15.44 -0.80
N GLY A 337 -7.68 14.71 -1.91
CA GLY A 337 -8.80 13.95 -2.46
C GLY A 337 -9.34 12.89 -1.49
N TYR A 338 -8.48 12.17 -0.77
CA TYR A 338 -8.90 11.25 0.29
C TYR A 338 -9.50 11.98 1.48
N HIS A 339 -8.84 13.05 1.96
CA HIS A 339 -9.33 13.87 3.06
C HIS A 339 -10.74 14.42 2.78
N ASP A 340 -10.96 15.03 1.61
CA ASP A 340 -12.24 15.61 1.22
C ASP A 340 -13.37 14.57 1.18
N ARG A 341 -13.07 13.34 0.74
CA ARG A 341 -14.03 12.22 0.74
C ARG A 341 -14.39 11.76 2.15
N ILE A 342 -13.41 11.73 3.05
CA ILE A 342 -13.63 11.45 4.47
C ILE A 342 -14.54 12.50 5.08
N VAL A 343 -14.24 13.77 4.87
CA VAL A 343 -15.07 14.90 5.37
C VAL A 343 -16.48 14.84 4.79
N ALA A 344 -16.61 14.62 3.49
CA ALA A 344 -17.90 14.50 2.82
C ALA A 344 -18.76 13.33 3.34
N SER A 345 -18.13 12.29 3.87
CA SER A 345 -18.82 11.15 4.51
C SER A 345 -19.33 11.46 5.93
N GLY A 346 -19.01 12.63 6.50
CA GLY A 346 -19.33 13.01 7.87
C GLY A 346 -18.36 12.46 8.93
N SER A 347 -17.16 12.02 8.51
CA SER A 347 -16.13 11.44 9.39
C SER A 347 -14.89 12.36 9.47
N ASP A 348 -15.11 13.67 9.63
CA ASP A 348 -14.12 14.74 9.61
C ASP A 348 -12.99 14.61 10.66
N ASN A 349 -13.15 13.74 11.64
CA ASN A 349 -12.17 13.43 12.69
C ASN A 349 -11.24 12.25 12.35
N LYS A 350 -11.35 11.64 11.17
CA LYS A 350 -10.45 10.55 10.76
C LYS A 350 -9.21 11.11 10.07
N PRO A 351 -8.00 10.98 10.67
CA PRO A 351 -6.78 11.43 10.04
C PRO A 351 -6.31 10.46 8.94
N LEU A 352 -5.44 10.94 8.05
CA LEU A 352 -4.62 10.09 7.20
C LEU A 352 -3.35 9.64 7.92
N CYS A 353 -2.94 8.41 7.64
CA CYS A 353 -1.61 7.89 7.88
C CYS A 353 -0.98 7.62 6.51
N VAL A 354 -0.03 8.45 6.11
CA VAL A 354 0.70 8.28 4.84
C VAL A 354 1.78 7.25 5.08
N THR A 355 1.50 6.00 4.72
CA THR A 355 2.35 4.87 5.06
C THR A 355 3.48 4.65 4.07
N GLU A 356 3.41 5.29 2.88
CA GLU A 356 4.51 5.45 1.94
C GLU A 356 4.41 6.77 1.21
N PHE A 357 5.53 7.49 1.13
CA PHE A 357 5.73 8.62 0.24
C PHE A 357 7.22 8.82 -0.01
N GLY A 358 7.61 9.47 -1.10
CA GLY A 358 9.00 9.78 -1.44
C GLY A 358 9.14 10.02 -2.94
N TRP A 359 10.29 10.56 -3.36
CA TRP A 359 10.59 10.80 -4.77
C TRP A 359 11.80 9.99 -5.21
N ALA A 360 11.65 9.31 -6.36
CA ALA A 360 12.72 8.53 -6.96
C ALA A 360 13.71 9.45 -7.67
N SER A 361 15.02 9.21 -7.51
CA SER A 361 16.06 9.76 -8.35
C SER A 361 17.05 8.67 -8.75
N ALA A 362 17.31 8.52 -10.04
CA ALA A 362 18.33 7.60 -10.56
C ALA A 362 19.72 8.24 -10.64
N GLU A 363 19.87 9.50 -10.24
CA GLU A 363 21.16 10.20 -10.26
C GLU A 363 22.20 9.46 -9.41
N GLY A 364 23.35 9.17 -9.99
CA GLY A 364 24.45 8.42 -9.37
C GLY A 364 24.34 6.89 -9.49
N PHE A 365 23.29 6.36 -10.12
CA PHE A 365 23.14 4.94 -10.43
C PHE A 365 23.51 4.65 -11.91
N ASP A 366 24.01 3.44 -12.19
CA ASP A 366 24.37 2.99 -13.54
C ASP A 366 23.14 2.53 -14.37
N GLY A 367 21.93 3.08 -14.06
CA GLY A 367 20.67 2.72 -14.70
C GLY A 367 19.48 3.05 -13.83
N TYR A 368 18.30 2.61 -14.29
CA TYR A 368 17.04 2.81 -13.60
C TYR A 368 16.10 1.62 -13.87
N PRO A 369 15.09 1.38 -13.02
CA PRO A 369 14.11 0.33 -13.25
C PRO A 369 13.30 0.62 -14.52
N PRO A 370 13.00 -0.39 -15.34
CA PRO A 370 12.10 -0.22 -16.49
C PRO A 370 10.75 0.38 -16.06
N GLY A 371 10.27 1.41 -16.77
CA GLY A 371 9.05 2.15 -16.42
C GLY A 371 9.25 3.28 -15.41
N PHE A 372 10.49 3.54 -14.97
CA PHE A 372 10.84 4.60 -14.03
C PHE A 372 11.59 5.76 -14.72
N GLU A 373 11.21 6.08 -15.95
CA GLU A 373 11.81 7.20 -16.69
C GLU A 373 11.74 8.52 -15.91
N PHE A 374 10.72 8.71 -15.08
CA PHE A 374 10.58 9.86 -14.18
C PHE A 374 11.72 9.97 -13.14
N ALA A 375 12.39 8.87 -12.81
CA ALA A 375 13.54 8.90 -11.91
C ALA A 375 14.80 9.51 -12.58
N LEU A 376 14.82 9.61 -13.91
CA LEU A 376 15.86 10.33 -14.66
C LEU A 376 15.63 11.84 -14.67
N ASP A 377 14.36 12.25 -14.56
CA ASP A 377 13.99 13.67 -14.53
C ASP A 377 14.32 14.31 -13.18
N ASN A 378 14.28 13.51 -12.11
CA ASN A 378 14.48 13.98 -10.74
C ASN A 378 15.96 13.92 -10.36
N THR A 379 16.52 15.05 -9.95
CA THR A 379 17.85 15.15 -9.36
C THR A 379 17.87 14.73 -7.88
N LEU A 380 19.07 14.46 -7.35
CA LEU A 380 19.23 14.25 -5.90
C LEU A 380 18.88 15.50 -5.08
N GLU A 381 19.04 16.71 -5.66
CA GLU A 381 18.65 17.96 -5.01
C GLU A 381 17.14 18.09 -4.91
N GLU A 382 16.41 17.73 -5.97
CA GLU A 382 14.94 17.69 -5.97
C GLU A 382 14.40 16.60 -5.01
N GLN A 383 15.03 15.43 -4.97
CA GLN A 383 14.68 14.42 -3.96
C GLN A 383 14.80 14.98 -2.53
N VAL A 384 15.90 15.66 -2.21
CA VAL A 384 16.10 16.35 -0.93
C VAL A 384 15.00 17.36 -0.65
N GLN A 385 14.73 18.22 -1.63
CA GLN A 385 13.73 19.28 -1.48
C GLN A 385 12.34 18.70 -1.29
N TRP A 386 11.92 17.77 -2.13
CA TRP A 386 10.55 17.28 -2.16
C TRP A 386 10.25 16.34 -0.97
N ASP A 387 11.17 15.48 -0.58
CA ASP A 387 11.01 14.63 0.61
C ASP A 387 10.84 15.46 1.88
N THR A 388 11.65 16.52 2.03
CA THR A 388 11.56 17.41 3.20
C THR A 388 10.33 18.30 3.16
N GLU A 389 9.97 18.85 1.99
CA GLU A 389 8.77 19.65 1.78
C GLU A 389 7.49 18.83 2.04
N ALA A 390 7.44 17.58 1.58
CA ALA A 390 6.30 16.70 1.80
C ALA A 390 6.02 16.47 3.29
N PHE A 391 7.05 16.22 4.11
CA PHE A 391 6.88 16.14 5.57
C PHE A 391 6.32 17.43 6.15
N GLN A 392 6.85 18.59 5.72
CA GLN A 392 6.40 19.90 6.20
C GLN A 392 4.94 20.18 5.83
N LEU A 393 4.56 19.89 4.58
CA LEU A 393 3.20 20.06 4.07
C LEU A 393 2.21 19.19 4.82
N MET A 394 2.48 17.89 4.95
CA MET A 394 1.61 16.95 5.68
C MET A 394 1.37 17.40 7.12
N ARG A 395 2.41 17.88 7.80
CA ARG A 395 2.28 18.45 9.14
C ARG A 395 1.44 19.74 9.15
N GLN A 396 1.66 20.64 8.18
CA GLN A 396 0.92 21.90 8.08
C GLN A 396 -0.57 21.68 7.77
N TRP A 397 -0.91 20.69 6.97
CA TRP A 397 -2.29 20.35 6.64
C TRP A 397 -3.11 19.92 7.85
N GLY A 398 -2.48 19.33 8.86
CA GLY A 398 -3.10 19.01 10.15
C GLY A 398 -4.06 17.80 10.13
N PHE A 399 -4.36 17.24 8.95
CA PHE A 399 -5.18 16.03 8.82
C PHE A 399 -4.34 14.75 8.63
N VAL A 400 -3.01 14.86 8.57
CA VAL A 400 -2.10 13.71 8.56
C VAL A 400 -1.54 13.47 9.95
N ARG A 401 -1.69 12.25 10.47
CA ARG A 401 -1.21 11.85 11.80
C ARG A 401 0.18 11.24 11.77
N LEU A 402 0.43 10.35 10.81
CA LEU A 402 1.72 9.66 10.63
C LEU A 402 2.16 9.77 9.18
N ALA A 403 3.46 9.90 8.94
CA ALA A 403 4.04 9.88 7.61
C ALA A 403 5.32 9.05 7.59
N PHE A 404 5.45 8.13 6.63
CA PHE A 404 6.59 7.23 6.48
C PHE A 404 7.23 7.43 5.12
N LEU A 405 8.49 7.92 5.13
CA LEU A 405 9.27 8.05 3.91
C LEU A 405 9.60 6.66 3.35
N TRP A 406 9.43 6.47 2.06
CA TRP A 406 9.83 5.30 1.32
C TRP A 406 11.15 5.58 0.60
N ASN A 407 12.29 4.96 0.90
CA ASN A 407 12.62 4.05 1.99
C ASN A 407 14.04 4.33 2.52
N LEU A 408 14.48 3.67 3.60
CA LEU A 408 15.84 3.84 4.13
C LEU A 408 16.89 3.07 3.31
N ASP A 409 16.70 1.74 3.10
CA ASP A 409 17.81 0.80 2.89
C ASP A 409 17.47 -0.40 1.97
N TYR A 410 16.52 -0.23 1.05
CA TYR A 410 16.20 -1.29 0.09
C TYR A 410 17.32 -1.44 -0.96
N ALA A 411 17.88 -0.35 -1.50
CA ALA A 411 18.92 -0.41 -2.50
C ALA A 411 20.11 -1.32 -2.12
N PRO A 412 20.71 -1.22 -0.92
CA PRO A 412 21.83 -2.10 -0.56
C PRO A 412 21.41 -3.51 -0.18
N LYS A 413 20.10 -3.80 -0.01
CA LYS A 413 19.61 -5.07 0.56
C LYS A 413 18.89 -5.98 -0.42
N ASP A 414 18.19 -5.45 -1.41
CA ASP A 414 17.38 -6.25 -2.34
C ASP A 414 18.23 -7.00 -3.37
N GLY A 415 19.43 -6.52 -3.64
CA GLY A 415 20.41 -7.21 -4.48
C GLY A 415 20.11 -7.21 -5.98
N LEU A 416 19.15 -6.37 -6.44
CA LEU A 416 18.70 -6.27 -7.82
C LEU A 416 19.40 -5.14 -8.59
N GLY A 417 20.20 -4.32 -7.88
CA GLY A 417 20.95 -3.21 -8.46
C GLY A 417 20.02 -2.16 -9.08
N ALA A 418 20.47 -1.52 -10.15
CA ALA A 418 19.76 -0.42 -10.79
C ALA A 418 18.38 -0.78 -11.39
N THR A 419 18.02 -2.05 -11.45
CA THR A 419 16.70 -2.51 -11.92
C THR A 419 15.68 -2.68 -10.77
N ASP A 420 16.10 -2.45 -9.53
CA ASP A 420 15.22 -2.48 -8.36
C ASP A 420 14.34 -1.23 -8.31
N PRO A 421 12.99 -1.35 -8.37
CA PRO A 421 12.08 -0.20 -8.31
C PRO A 421 12.14 0.57 -6.98
N ASN A 422 12.64 -0.04 -5.91
CA ASN A 422 12.75 0.59 -4.60
C ASN A 422 14.06 1.41 -4.46
N ALA A 423 15.09 1.05 -5.22
CA ALA A 423 16.42 1.64 -5.09
C ALA A 423 16.46 3.16 -5.35
N PRO A 424 15.77 3.73 -6.36
CA PRO A 424 15.80 5.16 -6.61
C PRO A 424 15.22 6.03 -5.48
N TYR A 425 14.36 5.46 -4.64
CA TYR A 425 13.79 6.11 -3.44
C TYR A 425 14.67 5.98 -2.21
N SER A 426 15.60 5.02 -2.20
CA SER A 426 16.38 4.67 -1.00
C SER A 426 17.28 5.81 -0.54
N LEU A 427 17.33 6.04 0.79
CA LEU A 427 18.26 7.02 1.38
C LEU A 427 19.71 6.53 1.45
N LEU A 428 19.92 5.22 1.32
CA LEU A 428 21.25 4.61 1.17
C LEU A 428 21.42 4.09 -0.25
N ASP A 429 22.60 4.23 -0.84
CA ASP A 429 22.92 3.66 -2.12
C ASP A 429 23.25 2.15 -2.04
N PHE A 430 23.67 1.52 -3.15
CA PHE A 430 23.97 0.09 -3.20
C PHE A 430 25.15 -0.33 -2.32
N ASP A 431 26.04 0.57 -1.96
CA ASP A 431 27.18 0.35 -1.05
C ASP A 431 26.83 0.68 0.41
N GLY A 432 25.58 1.10 0.68
CA GLY A 432 25.11 1.53 2.00
C GLY A 432 25.59 2.93 2.38
N ILE A 433 26.04 3.72 1.40
CA ILE A 433 26.48 5.10 1.60
C ILE A 433 25.25 6.01 1.58
N ALA A 434 25.20 6.97 2.52
CA ALA A 434 24.10 7.91 2.63
C ALA A 434 24.04 8.84 1.38
N ARG A 435 22.87 8.89 0.74
CA ARG A 435 22.54 9.85 -0.29
C ARG A 435 22.17 11.19 0.35
N PRO A 436 22.17 12.31 -0.39
CA PRO A 436 21.96 13.66 0.16
C PRO A 436 20.70 13.81 1.01
N ALA A 437 19.59 13.15 0.64
CA ALA A 437 18.32 13.19 1.36
C ALA A 437 18.44 12.64 2.79
N PHE A 438 19.34 11.68 3.07
CA PHE A 438 19.61 11.19 4.42
C PHE A 438 20.04 12.33 5.36
N GLY A 439 21.03 13.13 4.93
CA GLY A 439 21.51 14.25 5.73
C GLY A 439 20.47 15.36 5.93
N ALA A 440 19.69 15.64 4.89
CA ALA A 440 18.63 16.65 4.94
C ALA A 440 17.49 16.25 5.89
N ILE A 441 17.00 15.01 5.81
CA ILE A 441 15.99 14.47 6.75
C ILE A 441 16.51 14.47 8.18
N GLY A 442 17.80 14.10 8.39
CA GLY A 442 18.42 14.16 9.72
C GLY A 442 18.46 15.57 10.31
N ALA A 443 18.70 16.59 9.47
CA ALA A 443 18.79 18.00 9.86
C ALA A 443 17.42 18.71 9.96
N MET A 444 16.35 18.12 9.42
CA MET A 444 15.01 18.71 9.43
C MET A 444 14.46 18.82 10.86
N GLU A 445 13.86 19.98 11.20
CA GLU A 445 13.15 20.14 12.47
C GLU A 445 11.93 19.23 12.54
N LYS A 446 11.81 18.49 13.66
CA LYS A 446 10.72 17.53 13.95
C LYS A 446 10.11 17.88 15.32
N PRO A 447 9.43 19.03 15.42
CA PRO A 447 8.83 19.50 16.67
C PRO A 447 7.63 18.67 17.10
#